data_3d4358b7c2f5bfb31e6b6df88b9b8065
#
_entry.id   3d4358b7c2f5bfb31e6b6df88b9b8065
#
_cell.length_a   1.000
_cell.length_b   1.000
_cell.length_c   1.000
_cell.angle_alpha   90.00
_cell.angle_beta   90.00
_cell.angle_gamma   90.00
#
_symmetry.space_group_name_H-M   'P 1'
#
loop_
_entity.id
_entity.type
_entity.pdbx_description
1 polymer ?
#
loop_
_entity_poly.entity_id
_entity_poly.type
_entity_poly.pdbx_seq_one_letter_code
_entity_poly.pdbx_strand_id
1 'polypeptide(L)'
;MLDGMEMVLKRQKRPPRIVQVSWGRMEVESLGVGKDFKLYPGGGRAWDWAETGTRHSPGIQPADVEELVAHGATTVVLSQGMNKQLHVHPDTRRYLDERSVTVHVAETREAVKIYNDLTDGTLVAGLFHSTC
;
A
#
# COMPACT_ATOMS: atom_id res chain seq x y z
N MET A 1 8.90 -10.88 26.08
CA MET A 1 8.77 -9.41 26.18
C MET A 1 9.89 -8.75 25.41
N LEU A 2 9.56 -7.72 24.65
CA LEU A 2 10.57 -6.95 23.90
C LEU A 2 11.27 -5.96 24.83
N ASP A 3 12.57 -5.76 24.64
CA ASP A 3 13.28 -4.69 25.34
C ASP A 3 12.95 -3.32 24.72
N GLY A 4 13.43 -2.23 25.33
CA GLY A 4 13.14 -0.87 24.89
C GLY A 4 13.62 -0.57 23.48
N MET A 5 14.77 -1.12 23.07
CA MET A 5 15.34 -0.91 21.73
C MET A 5 14.50 -1.63 20.67
N GLU A 6 14.08 -2.85 20.91
CA GLU A 6 13.24 -3.60 19.98
C GLU A 6 11.88 -2.92 19.78
N MET A 7 11.30 -2.37 20.84
CA MET A 7 10.05 -1.63 20.77
C MET A 7 10.20 -0.37 19.91
N VAL A 8 11.30 0.36 20.06
CA VAL A 8 11.58 1.57 19.25
C VAL A 8 11.73 1.21 17.79
N LEU A 9 12.48 0.15 17.46
CA LEU A 9 12.67 -0.32 16.09
C LEU A 9 11.34 -0.75 15.46
N LYS A 10 10.49 -1.44 16.23
CA LYS A 10 9.16 -1.84 15.76
C LYS A 10 8.30 -0.63 15.42
N ARG A 11 8.31 0.42 16.26
CA ARG A 11 7.55 1.64 16.00
C ARG A 11 8.05 2.38 14.78
N GLN A 12 9.36 2.43 14.57
CA GLN A 12 9.96 3.08 13.40
C GLN A 12 9.61 2.36 12.10
N LYS A 13 9.35 1.05 12.18
CA LYS A 13 8.95 0.23 11.03
C LYS A 13 7.43 0.12 10.85
N ARG A 14 6.67 0.74 11.71
CA ARG A 14 5.21 0.70 11.62
C ARG A 14 4.74 1.39 10.33
N PRO A 15 3.84 0.77 9.56
CA PRO A 15 3.25 1.42 8.39
C PRO A 15 2.41 2.62 8.83
N PRO A 16 2.45 3.75 8.10
CA PRO A 16 1.64 4.91 8.46
C PRO A 16 0.16 4.63 8.20
N ARG A 17 -0.72 5.14 9.08
CA ARG A 17 -2.16 4.98 8.92
C ARG A 17 -2.71 5.98 7.93
N ILE A 18 -3.79 5.61 7.26
CA ILE A 18 -4.55 6.52 6.41
C ILE A 18 -5.61 7.18 7.29
N VAL A 19 -5.54 8.50 7.42
CA VAL A 19 -6.43 9.28 8.30
C VAL A 19 -7.78 9.51 7.65
N GLN A 20 -7.78 9.81 6.35
CA GLN A 20 -8.99 10.12 5.60
C GLN A 20 -8.79 9.85 4.12
N VAL A 21 -9.86 9.41 3.44
CA VAL A 21 -9.88 9.25 2.00
C VAL A 21 -11.20 9.81 1.45
N SER A 22 -11.09 10.57 0.36
CA SER A 22 -12.22 11.03 -0.43
C SER A 22 -11.77 11.06 -1.90
N TRP A 23 -12.67 11.36 -2.81
CA TRP A 23 -12.33 11.38 -4.22
C TRP A 23 -11.18 12.35 -4.50
N GLY A 24 -10.07 11.82 -5.02
CA GLY A 24 -8.89 12.60 -5.39
C GLY A 24 -8.05 13.10 -4.22
N ARG A 25 -8.36 12.68 -2.98
CA ARG A 25 -7.67 13.21 -1.80
C ARG A 25 -7.54 12.16 -0.73
N MET A 26 -6.31 11.94 -0.29
CA MET A 26 -5.98 11.08 0.86
C MET A 26 -5.12 11.87 1.83
N GLU A 27 -5.39 11.68 3.12
CA GLU A 27 -4.52 12.19 4.17
C GLU A 27 -3.88 11.02 4.89
N VAL A 28 -2.56 11.04 4.98
CA VAL A 28 -1.77 9.94 5.57
C VAL A 28 -0.94 10.48 6.72
N GLU A 29 -0.94 9.75 7.82
CA GLU A 29 -0.17 10.04 9.02
C GLU A 29 1.29 10.28 8.65
N SER A 30 1.86 11.41 9.11
CA SER A 30 3.25 11.84 8.90
C SER A 30 3.62 12.20 7.46
N LEU A 31 2.76 11.95 6.47
CA LEU A 31 3.04 12.24 5.07
C LEU A 31 2.19 13.38 4.51
N GLY A 32 1.06 13.70 5.16
CA GLY A 32 0.18 14.76 4.73
C GLY A 32 -0.81 14.32 3.68
N VAL A 33 -1.20 15.26 2.82
CA VAL A 33 -2.28 15.08 1.84
C VAL A 33 -1.72 14.89 0.44
N GLY A 34 -2.31 13.97 -0.31
CA GLY A 34 -1.99 13.71 -1.70
C GLY A 34 -3.14 12.99 -2.39
N LYS A 35 -2.93 12.63 -3.65
CA LYS A 35 -3.93 11.90 -4.43
C LYS A 35 -3.75 10.39 -4.28
N ASP A 36 -2.58 9.90 -4.62
CA ASP A 36 -2.24 8.46 -4.60
C ASP A 36 -0.98 8.25 -3.79
N PHE A 37 -0.91 7.13 -3.08
CA PHE A 37 0.23 6.84 -2.19
C PHE A 37 0.74 5.41 -2.34
N LYS A 38 2.05 5.26 -2.17
CA LYS A 38 2.71 4.01 -1.80
C LYS A 38 3.01 4.08 -0.32
N LEU A 39 2.50 3.13 0.45
CA LEU A 39 2.72 3.05 1.90
C LEU A 39 3.39 1.73 2.23
N TYR A 40 4.33 1.74 3.18
CA TYR A 40 5.10 0.55 3.53
C TYR A 40 5.63 0.66 4.95
N PRO A 41 6.13 -0.43 5.52
CA PRO A 41 6.72 -0.36 6.87
C PRO A 41 7.81 0.71 6.93
N GLY A 42 7.62 1.68 7.83
CA GLY A 42 8.55 2.78 8.04
C GLY A 42 8.24 4.05 7.29
N GLY A 43 7.31 4.07 6.35
CA GLY A 43 7.00 5.30 5.63
C GLY A 43 6.15 5.14 4.39
N GLY A 44 6.36 6.05 3.46
CA GLY A 44 5.64 6.05 2.20
C GLY A 44 5.96 7.29 1.39
N ARG A 45 5.31 7.38 0.25
CA ARG A 45 5.45 8.52 -0.67
C ARG A 45 4.29 8.57 -1.65
N ALA A 46 4.19 9.67 -2.37
CA ALA A 46 3.24 9.78 -3.48
C ALA A 46 3.52 8.67 -4.51
N TRP A 47 2.45 8.06 -5.00
CA TRP A 47 2.54 7.06 -6.05
C TRP A 47 2.33 7.74 -7.40
N ASP A 48 3.40 7.85 -8.18
CA ASP A 48 3.36 8.41 -9.52
C ASP A 48 3.37 7.26 -10.53
N TRP A 49 2.25 7.06 -11.21
CA TRP A 49 2.08 6.00 -12.20
C TRP A 49 3.04 6.16 -13.39
N ALA A 50 3.48 7.38 -13.66
CA ALA A 50 4.39 7.64 -14.77
C ALA A 50 5.77 6.99 -14.57
N GLU A 51 6.18 6.76 -13.32
CA GLU A 51 7.48 6.14 -13.03
C GLU A 51 7.59 4.74 -13.64
N THR A 52 6.47 4.02 -13.73
CA THR A 52 6.43 2.63 -14.22
C THR A 52 5.58 2.47 -15.46
N GLY A 53 4.94 3.56 -15.92
CA GLY A 53 4.02 3.50 -17.03
C GLY A 53 2.72 2.78 -16.71
N THR A 54 2.32 2.75 -15.45
CA THR A 54 1.10 2.08 -15.01
C THR A 54 -0.14 2.79 -15.57
N ARG A 55 -1.15 2.00 -15.92
CA ARG A 55 -2.45 2.45 -16.43
C ARG A 55 -3.54 1.64 -15.76
N HIS A 56 -4.79 2.09 -15.89
CA HIS A 56 -5.93 1.35 -15.34
C HIS A 56 -5.98 -0.09 -15.83
N SER A 57 -5.63 -0.32 -17.09
CA SER A 57 -5.48 -1.63 -17.68
C SER A 57 -4.18 -1.66 -18.49
N PRO A 58 -3.34 -2.66 -18.35
CA PRO A 58 -3.49 -3.93 -17.62
C PRO A 58 -3.39 -3.80 -16.09
N GLY A 59 -3.09 -2.62 -15.55
CA GLY A 59 -3.17 -2.35 -14.14
C GLY A 59 -1.82 -2.29 -13.42
N ILE A 60 -1.89 -2.45 -12.11
CA ILE A 60 -0.72 -2.42 -11.23
C ILE A 60 0.32 -3.44 -11.68
N GLN A 61 1.55 -2.97 -11.92
CA GLN A 61 2.64 -3.78 -12.44
C GLN A 61 3.55 -4.29 -11.33
N PRO A 62 4.35 -5.36 -11.57
CA PRO A 62 5.36 -5.80 -10.59
C PRO A 62 6.26 -4.67 -10.13
N ALA A 63 6.69 -3.79 -11.03
CA ALA A 63 7.53 -2.65 -10.69
C ALA A 63 6.90 -1.72 -9.65
N ASP A 64 5.57 -1.64 -9.61
CA ASP A 64 4.86 -0.81 -8.63
C ASP A 64 4.97 -1.36 -7.21
N VAL A 65 5.06 -2.67 -7.04
CA VAL A 65 5.08 -3.33 -5.73
C VAL A 65 6.46 -3.70 -5.24
N GLU A 66 7.49 -3.61 -6.07
CA GLU A 66 8.87 -3.95 -5.68
C GLU A 66 9.32 -3.15 -4.46
N GLU A 67 9.02 -1.88 -4.42
CA GLU A 67 9.38 -0.99 -3.31
C GLU A 67 8.72 -1.44 -2.00
N LEU A 68 7.47 -1.90 -2.08
CA LEU A 68 6.73 -2.38 -0.91
C LEU A 68 7.42 -3.62 -0.30
N VAL A 69 7.79 -4.55 -1.15
CA VAL A 69 8.50 -5.77 -0.75
C VAL A 69 9.88 -5.45 -0.21
N ALA A 70 10.59 -4.51 -0.84
CA ALA A 70 11.92 -4.08 -0.42
C ALA A 70 11.92 -3.48 0.99
N HIS A 71 10.83 -2.87 1.41
CA HIS A 71 10.67 -2.34 2.78
C HIS A 71 10.16 -3.39 3.77
N GLY A 72 10.11 -4.65 3.39
CA GLY A 72 9.82 -5.76 4.30
C GLY A 72 8.35 -6.12 4.46
N ALA A 73 7.49 -5.68 3.56
CA ALA A 73 6.06 -6.01 3.65
C ALA A 73 5.84 -7.52 3.54
N THR A 74 5.04 -8.05 4.47
CA THR A 74 4.58 -9.44 4.44
C THR A 74 3.15 -9.55 3.91
N THR A 75 2.44 -8.44 3.91
CA THR A 75 1.07 -8.32 3.38
C THR A 75 0.98 -7.05 2.57
N VAL A 76 0.32 -7.11 1.42
CA VAL A 76 0.16 -5.98 0.52
C VAL A 76 -1.32 -5.79 0.22
N VAL A 77 -1.78 -4.54 0.30
CA VAL A 77 -3.14 -4.14 -0.04
C VAL A 77 -3.08 -3.31 -1.33
N LEU A 78 -3.82 -3.75 -2.33
CA LEU A 78 -3.87 -3.09 -3.64
C LEU A 78 -5.27 -2.51 -3.83
N SER A 79 -5.38 -1.19 -3.86
CA SER A 79 -6.67 -0.54 -4.09
C SER A 79 -6.95 -0.44 -5.59
N GLN A 80 -8.20 -0.69 -5.95
CA GLN A 80 -8.64 -0.69 -7.35
C GLN A 80 -9.25 0.64 -7.79
N GLY A 81 -9.15 1.68 -6.96
CA GLY A 81 -9.87 2.92 -7.20
C GLY A 81 -11.27 2.87 -6.62
N MET A 82 -11.93 4.00 -6.55
CA MET A 82 -13.28 4.10 -5.98
C MET A 82 -14.35 3.51 -6.90
N ASN A 83 -14.05 3.37 -8.19
CA ASN A 83 -14.92 2.74 -9.18
C ASN A 83 -14.36 1.41 -9.71
N LYS A 84 -13.33 0.87 -9.05
CA LYS A 84 -12.67 -0.39 -9.44
C LYS A 84 -12.15 -0.41 -10.88
N GLN A 85 -11.75 0.72 -11.40
CA GLN A 85 -11.21 0.81 -12.76
C GLN A 85 -9.74 0.41 -12.86
N LEU A 86 -9.02 0.44 -11.73
CA LEU A 86 -7.62 0.04 -11.68
C LEU A 86 -7.51 -1.46 -11.49
N HIS A 87 -7.00 -2.16 -12.49
CA HIS A 87 -6.78 -3.60 -12.43
C HIS A 87 -5.45 -3.94 -11.78
N VAL A 88 -5.24 -5.22 -11.52
CA VAL A 88 -3.96 -5.76 -11.05
C VAL A 88 -3.45 -6.70 -12.14
N HIS A 89 -2.27 -6.39 -12.68
CA HIS A 89 -1.66 -7.22 -13.72
C HIS A 89 -1.41 -8.64 -13.16
N PRO A 90 -1.71 -9.71 -13.92
CA PRO A 90 -1.47 -11.08 -13.45
C PRO A 90 -0.03 -11.33 -13.00
N ASP A 91 0.95 -10.70 -13.65
CA ASP A 91 2.36 -10.84 -13.28
C ASP A 91 2.65 -10.27 -11.89
N THR A 92 1.89 -9.27 -11.46
CA THR A 92 2.03 -8.67 -10.12
C THR A 92 1.58 -9.66 -9.05
N ARG A 93 0.46 -10.34 -9.27
CA ARG A 93 -0.01 -11.41 -8.37
C ARG A 93 1.03 -12.50 -8.26
N ARG A 94 1.57 -12.93 -9.39
CA ARG A 94 2.60 -13.97 -9.43
C ARG A 94 3.86 -13.53 -8.68
N TYR A 95 4.31 -12.32 -8.93
CA TYR A 95 5.48 -11.74 -8.26
C TYR A 95 5.35 -11.81 -6.73
N LEU A 96 4.18 -11.41 -6.21
CA LEU A 96 3.91 -11.42 -4.77
C LEU A 96 3.75 -12.83 -4.24
N ASP A 97 3.05 -13.71 -4.96
CA ASP A 97 2.86 -15.12 -4.57
C ASP A 97 4.18 -15.86 -4.45
N GLU A 98 5.09 -15.65 -5.41
CA GLU A 98 6.41 -16.26 -5.42
C GLU A 98 7.25 -15.85 -4.19
N ARG A 99 6.94 -14.71 -3.59
CA ARG A 99 7.63 -14.18 -2.42
C ARG A 99 6.87 -14.43 -1.13
N SER A 100 5.81 -15.23 -1.20
CA SER A 100 4.96 -15.58 -0.04
C SER A 100 4.33 -14.35 0.62
N VAL A 101 4.04 -13.31 -0.16
CA VAL A 101 3.37 -12.11 0.33
C VAL A 101 1.86 -12.32 0.23
N THR A 102 1.15 -12.06 1.32
CA THR A 102 -0.31 -12.09 1.34
C THR A 102 -0.85 -10.85 0.62
N VAL A 103 -1.85 -11.03 -0.24
CA VAL A 103 -2.38 -9.95 -1.08
C VAL A 103 -3.87 -9.77 -0.84
N HIS A 104 -4.26 -8.51 -0.62
CA HIS A 104 -5.66 -8.09 -0.60
C HIS A 104 -5.89 -7.11 -1.74
N VAL A 105 -6.93 -7.35 -2.52
CA VAL A 105 -7.32 -6.46 -3.63
C VAL A 105 -8.76 -6.02 -3.36
N ALA A 106 -9.00 -4.72 -3.35
CA ALA A 106 -10.32 -4.20 -3.01
C ALA A 106 -10.54 -2.79 -3.57
N GLU A 107 -11.82 -2.37 -3.60
CA GLU A 107 -12.18 -0.98 -3.84
C GLU A 107 -11.48 -0.11 -2.78
N THR A 108 -11.18 1.14 -3.13
CA THR A 108 -10.29 1.97 -2.30
C THR A 108 -10.75 2.16 -0.86
N ARG A 109 -12.04 2.40 -0.61
CA ARG A 109 -12.52 2.60 0.77
C ARG A 109 -12.38 1.33 1.60
N GLU A 110 -12.67 0.19 1.01
CA GLU A 110 -12.50 -1.12 1.65
C GLU A 110 -11.02 -1.42 1.85
N ALA A 111 -10.19 -1.12 0.85
CA ALA A 111 -8.75 -1.30 0.92
C ALA A 111 -8.15 -0.49 2.08
N VAL A 112 -8.61 0.73 2.29
CA VAL A 112 -8.16 1.59 3.40
C VAL A 112 -8.49 0.95 4.75
N LYS A 113 -9.68 0.38 4.89
CA LYS A 113 -10.07 -0.31 6.14
C LYS A 113 -9.18 -1.51 6.41
N ILE A 114 -9.01 -2.36 5.40
CA ILE A 114 -8.15 -3.56 5.51
C ILE A 114 -6.73 -3.15 5.92
N TYR A 115 -6.18 -2.17 5.23
CA TYR A 115 -4.83 -1.69 5.50
C TYR A 115 -4.70 -1.14 6.92
N ASN A 116 -5.59 -0.24 7.33
CA ASN A 116 -5.52 0.37 8.65
C ASN A 116 -5.66 -0.67 9.77
N ASP A 117 -6.52 -1.67 9.59
CA ASP A 117 -6.68 -2.75 10.58
C ASP A 117 -5.40 -3.56 10.75
N LEU A 118 -4.57 -3.64 9.73
CA LEU A 118 -3.33 -4.42 9.75
C LEU A 118 -2.11 -3.63 10.26
N THR A 119 -2.19 -2.31 10.35
CA THR A 119 -1.01 -1.49 10.71
C THR A 119 -0.46 -1.75 12.11
N ASP A 120 -1.26 -2.25 13.03
CA ASP A 120 -0.85 -2.45 14.43
C ASP A 120 -0.28 -3.85 14.74
N GLY A 121 -0.07 -4.69 13.79
CA GLY A 121 0.44 -6.03 14.10
C GLY A 121 1.05 -6.75 12.91
N THR A 122 1.00 -6.11 11.75
CA THR A 122 1.46 -6.71 10.51
C THR A 122 2.36 -5.73 9.78
N LEU A 123 3.39 -6.24 9.12
CA LEU A 123 4.20 -5.44 8.20
C LEU A 123 3.43 -5.32 6.89
N VAL A 124 2.44 -4.43 6.90
CA VAL A 124 1.56 -4.20 5.75
C VAL A 124 2.06 -3.04 4.90
N ALA A 125 1.90 -3.18 3.62
CA ALA A 125 2.13 -2.11 2.65
C ALA A 125 0.93 -2.00 1.72
N GLY A 126 0.87 -0.94 0.95
CA GLY A 126 -0.24 -0.80 0.00
C GLY A 126 0.01 0.23 -1.07
N LEU A 127 -0.77 0.09 -2.14
CA LEU A 127 -0.89 1.07 -3.21
C LEU A 127 -2.33 1.59 -3.19
N PHE A 128 -2.46 2.91 -3.08
CA PHE A 128 -3.77 3.55 -2.93
C PHE A 128 -4.00 4.58 -4.02
N HIS A 129 -5.11 4.38 -4.73
CA HIS A 129 -5.59 5.24 -5.81
C HIS A 129 -6.92 5.84 -5.38
N SER A 130 -7.00 7.16 -5.26
CA SER A 130 -8.17 7.82 -4.67
C SER A 130 -9.22 8.32 -5.67
N THR A 131 -9.07 8.02 -6.95
CA THR A 131 -10.09 8.29 -7.96
C THR A 131 -10.63 6.99 -8.55
N CYS A 132 -10.98 6.96 -9.82
CA CYS A 132 -11.59 5.80 -10.46
C CYS A 132 -10.71 4.55 -10.46
#